data_640e580a1448d714a0dc3bbcbdae5ff4
#
_entry.id   640e580a1448d714a0dc3bbcbdae5ff4
#
_cell.length_a   1.000
_cell.length_b   1.000
_cell.length_c   1.000
_cell.angle_alpha   90.00
_cell.angle_beta   90.00
_cell.angle_gamma   90.00
#
_symmetry.space_group_name_H-M   'P 1'
#
loop_
_entity.id
_entity.type
_entity.pdbx_description
1 polymer ?
#
loop_
_entity_poly.entity_id
_entity_poly.type
_entity_poly.pdbx_seq_one_letter_code
_entity_poly.pdbx_strand_id
1 'polypeptide(L)'
;MSEQNYISRQITVYKTDKKLIEFIDKLKPAPTDFYAHIHSFGDKDEEGVKQTSCIGIVLQDYSKGTGKQTIRVMANISPDEAEYILTQLQNKVSNFELKQEKIFGTPDKDGRARVTKLRVIRAETGKDGKKRTYPWYVEIGNGTGVKVKTEKGGFYIKG
;
A
#
# COMPACT_ATOMS: atom_id res chain seq x y z
N MET A 1 25.41 17.09 -21.66
CA MET A 1 24.78 16.22 -20.61
C MET A 1 23.39 16.74 -20.40
N SER A 2 22.39 15.97 -20.80
CA SER A 2 21.00 16.35 -20.58
C SER A 2 20.72 16.21 -19.07
N GLU A 3 20.41 17.31 -18.42
CA GLU A 3 19.81 17.30 -17.09
C GLU A 3 18.52 16.47 -17.18
N GLN A 4 18.56 15.23 -16.69
CA GLN A 4 17.34 14.49 -16.47
C GLN A 4 16.58 15.24 -15.37
N ASN A 5 15.56 15.99 -15.76
CA ASN A 5 14.60 16.58 -14.82
C ASN A 5 14.02 15.45 -13.97
N TYR A 6 14.51 15.33 -12.76
CA TYR A 6 13.99 14.37 -11.79
C TYR A 6 12.57 14.80 -11.40
N ILE A 7 11.59 14.14 -11.98
CA ILE A 7 10.19 14.33 -11.59
C ILE A 7 9.97 13.54 -10.32
N SER A 8 9.76 14.25 -9.23
CA SER A 8 9.38 13.60 -7.97
C SER A 8 8.06 12.85 -8.14
N ARG A 9 8.06 11.56 -7.78
CA ARG A 9 6.84 10.74 -7.74
C ARG A 9 6.08 10.85 -6.42
N GLN A 10 6.53 11.70 -5.51
CA GLN A 10 5.87 11.93 -4.24
C GLN A 10 4.59 12.73 -4.45
N ILE A 11 3.44 12.13 -4.10
CA ILE A 11 2.14 12.81 -4.13
C ILE A 11 2.01 13.72 -2.92
N THR A 12 2.26 13.17 -1.73
CA THR A 12 2.22 13.91 -0.48
C THR A 12 3.03 13.19 0.59
N VAL A 13 3.43 13.94 1.60
CA VAL A 13 4.16 13.42 2.76
C VAL A 13 3.70 14.12 4.03
N TYR A 14 3.53 13.35 5.09
CA TYR A 14 3.38 13.87 6.45
C TYR A 14 4.51 13.35 7.30
N LYS A 15 5.23 14.26 7.94
CA LYS A 15 6.45 13.96 8.69
C LYS A 15 6.35 14.52 10.11
N THR A 16 6.78 13.72 11.07
CA THR A 16 7.05 14.12 12.47
C THR A 16 8.53 13.99 12.76
N ASP A 17 8.95 14.29 13.97
CA ASP A 17 10.36 14.14 14.40
C ASP A 17 10.89 12.70 14.29
N LYS A 18 10.02 11.70 14.32
CA LYS A 18 10.42 10.29 14.42
C LYS A 18 9.82 9.41 13.32
N LYS A 19 8.79 9.87 12.65
CA LYS A 19 8.02 9.05 11.69
C LYS A 19 7.63 9.85 10.46
N LEU A 20 7.39 9.12 9.38
CA LEU A 20 6.93 9.66 8.11
C LEU A 20 5.94 8.70 7.48
N ILE A 21 4.89 9.28 6.91
CA ILE A 21 4.04 8.60 5.92
C ILE A 21 4.12 9.36 4.59
N GLU A 22 4.30 8.62 3.52
CA GLU A 22 4.46 9.15 2.17
C GLU A 22 3.58 8.39 1.19
N PHE A 23 2.95 9.09 0.28
CA PHE A 23 2.21 8.53 -0.84
C PHE A 23 2.99 8.78 -2.13
N ILE A 24 3.20 7.71 -2.90
CA ILE A 24 4.03 7.71 -4.10
C ILE A 24 3.19 7.33 -5.31
N ASP A 25 3.31 8.11 -6.36
CA ASP A 25 2.74 7.82 -7.68
C ASP A 25 3.49 6.67 -8.34
N LYS A 26 2.78 5.58 -8.56
CA LYS A 26 3.19 4.40 -9.32
C LYS A 26 2.19 4.08 -10.43
N LEU A 27 1.44 5.07 -10.88
CA LEU A 27 0.53 4.92 -12.00
C LEU A 27 1.32 4.61 -13.28
N LYS A 28 0.75 3.82 -14.15
CA LYS A 28 1.30 3.47 -15.44
C LYS A 28 0.47 4.11 -16.55
N PRO A 29 1.10 4.47 -17.68
CA PRO A 29 0.35 4.93 -18.83
C PRO A 29 -0.71 3.92 -19.23
N ALA A 30 -1.90 4.40 -19.58
CA ALA A 30 -2.93 3.56 -20.15
C ALA A 30 -2.61 3.25 -21.63
N PRO A 31 -2.97 2.07 -22.14
CA PRO A 31 -2.93 1.79 -23.57
C PRO A 31 -3.75 2.82 -24.35
N THR A 32 -3.27 3.21 -25.52
CA THR A 32 -3.92 4.25 -26.35
C THR A 32 -4.97 3.71 -27.28
N ASP A 33 -5.03 2.40 -27.49
CA ASP A 33 -5.81 1.71 -28.50
C ASP A 33 -7.17 1.18 -28.01
N PHE A 34 -7.44 1.21 -26.71
CA PHE A 34 -8.76 0.94 -26.16
C PHE A 34 -8.98 1.61 -24.82
N TYR A 35 -10.21 1.60 -24.35
CA TYR A 35 -10.60 2.12 -23.05
C TYR A 35 -9.87 1.35 -21.94
N ALA A 36 -8.67 1.77 -21.65
CA ALA A 36 -7.94 1.24 -20.52
C ALA A 36 -8.55 1.81 -19.26
N HIS A 37 -9.02 0.94 -18.43
CA HIS A 37 -9.34 1.31 -17.08
C HIS A 37 -8.04 1.75 -16.40
N ILE A 38 -7.90 3.04 -16.12
CA ILE A 38 -6.82 3.62 -15.32
C ILE A 38 -6.56 2.78 -14.07
N HIS A 39 -7.58 2.07 -13.63
CA HIS A 39 -7.63 1.32 -12.40
C HIS A 39 -6.89 -0.02 -12.42
N SER A 40 -6.73 -0.64 -13.56
CA SER A 40 -6.33 -2.06 -13.55
C SER A 40 -4.94 -2.29 -14.07
N PHE A 41 -4.63 -1.80 -15.27
CA PHE A 41 -3.42 -2.24 -15.95
C PHE A 41 -2.95 -1.17 -16.93
N GLY A 42 -1.65 -0.86 -16.87
CA GLY A 42 -0.94 -0.19 -17.95
C GLY A 42 -0.60 -1.16 -19.07
N ASP A 43 0.11 -0.66 -20.05
CA ASP A 43 0.65 -1.49 -21.12
C ASP A 43 1.58 -2.59 -20.59
N LYS A 44 1.82 -3.58 -21.40
CA LYS A 44 2.88 -4.55 -21.17
C LYS A 44 4.23 -3.84 -21.35
N ASP A 45 5.20 -4.21 -20.54
CA ASP A 45 6.59 -3.80 -20.73
C ASP A 45 7.24 -4.56 -21.91
N GLU A 46 8.52 -4.26 -22.18
CA GLU A 46 9.29 -4.89 -23.25
C GLU A 46 9.38 -6.41 -23.11
N GLU A 47 9.27 -6.93 -21.89
CA GLU A 47 9.26 -8.37 -21.59
C GLU A 47 7.85 -8.98 -21.67
N GLY A 48 6.84 -8.20 -22.01
CA GLY A 48 5.45 -8.63 -22.13
C GLY A 48 4.74 -8.75 -20.78
N VAL A 49 5.33 -8.27 -19.70
CA VAL A 49 4.75 -8.29 -18.37
C VAL A 49 3.78 -7.13 -18.18
N LYS A 50 2.58 -7.48 -17.78
CA LYS A 50 1.50 -6.51 -17.56
C LYS A 50 1.85 -5.54 -16.42
N GLN A 51 1.85 -4.25 -16.71
CA GLN A 51 2.13 -3.21 -15.73
C GLN A 51 0.88 -2.88 -14.94
N THR A 52 0.97 -2.89 -13.61
CA THR A 52 -0.14 -2.56 -12.72
C THR A 52 0.01 -1.14 -12.19
N SER A 53 -1.02 -0.31 -12.41
CA SER A 53 -1.11 1.00 -11.78
C SER A 53 -1.42 0.87 -10.31
N CYS A 54 -0.67 1.57 -9.47
CA CYS A 54 -0.92 1.61 -8.03
C CYS A 54 -0.43 2.92 -7.41
N ILE A 55 -0.81 3.12 -6.17
CA ILE A 55 -0.30 4.18 -5.30
C ILE A 55 0.45 3.50 -4.16
N GLY A 56 1.72 3.86 -3.98
CA GLY A 56 2.54 3.35 -2.90
C GLY A 56 2.28 4.12 -1.61
N ILE A 57 2.13 3.41 -0.50
CA ILE A 57 2.11 3.98 0.85
C ILE A 57 3.38 3.53 1.54
N VAL A 58 4.20 4.47 1.97
CA VAL A 58 5.46 4.22 2.66
C VAL A 58 5.35 4.75 4.08
N LEU A 59 5.69 3.91 5.04
CA LEU A 59 5.89 4.30 6.43
C LEU A 59 7.37 4.17 6.78
N GLN A 60 7.91 5.18 7.43
CA GLN A 60 9.26 5.15 7.98
C GLN A 60 9.22 5.48 9.47
N ASP A 61 10.00 4.74 10.25
CA ASP A 61 10.23 5.00 11.67
C ASP A 61 11.74 5.12 11.89
N TYR A 62 12.19 6.28 12.28
CA TYR A 62 13.57 6.60 12.60
C TYR A 62 13.77 6.99 14.08
N SER A 63 12.83 6.55 14.93
CA SER A 63 12.93 6.77 16.39
C SER A 63 14.16 6.11 17.01
N LYS A 64 14.70 5.05 16.37
CA LYS A 64 15.92 4.34 16.79
C LYS A 64 17.19 4.85 16.09
N GLY A 65 17.07 5.79 15.18
CA GLY A 65 18.16 6.35 14.38
C GLY A 65 17.83 6.43 12.89
N THR A 66 18.73 7.07 12.14
CA THR A 66 18.62 7.26 10.69
C THR A 66 19.46 6.24 9.91
N GLY A 67 19.34 6.22 8.60
CA GLY A 67 20.07 5.30 7.73
C GLY A 67 19.68 3.85 7.96
N LYS A 68 20.63 2.99 8.30
CA LYS A 68 20.40 1.55 8.50
C LYS A 68 19.49 1.20 9.67
N GLN A 69 19.30 2.13 10.62
CA GLN A 69 18.41 1.94 11.78
C GLN A 69 16.96 2.34 11.48
N THR A 70 16.70 2.98 10.36
CA THR A 70 15.35 3.33 9.92
C THR A 70 14.57 2.08 9.55
N ILE A 71 13.41 1.90 10.15
CA ILE A 71 12.45 0.89 9.73
C ILE A 71 11.62 1.51 8.60
N ARG A 72 11.63 0.86 7.43
CA ARG A 72 10.84 1.27 6.27
C ARG A 72 9.98 0.12 5.81
N VAL A 73 8.68 0.36 5.72
CA VAL A 73 7.70 -0.60 5.20
C VAL A 73 6.86 0.07 4.11
N MET A 74 6.38 -0.72 3.18
CA MET A 74 5.61 -0.24 2.04
C MET A 74 4.46 -1.19 1.70
N ALA A 75 3.33 -0.61 1.31
CA ALA A 75 2.22 -1.30 0.68
C ALA A 75 1.78 -0.55 -0.57
N ASN A 76 1.17 -1.26 -1.51
CA ASN A 76 0.58 -0.67 -2.70
C ASN A 76 -0.94 -0.87 -2.65
N ILE A 77 -1.67 0.20 -2.93
CA ILE A 77 -3.12 0.18 -3.14
C ILE A 77 -3.44 0.45 -4.61
N SER A 78 -4.56 -0.07 -5.08
CA SER A 78 -5.08 0.29 -6.39
C SER A 78 -5.65 1.72 -6.37
N PRO A 79 -5.79 2.38 -7.53
CA PRO A 79 -6.51 3.65 -7.62
C PRO A 79 -7.94 3.58 -7.07
N ASP A 80 -8.63 2.46 -7.27
CA ASP A 80 -9.99 2.22 -6.71
C ASP A 80 -10.00 2.19 -5.18
N GLU A 81 -9.02 1.52 -4.57
CA GLU A 81 -8.86 1.49 -3.12
C GLU A 81 -8.55 2.89 -2.57
N ALA A 82 -7.72 3.67 -3.28
CA ALA A 82 -7.46 5.06 -2.92
C ALA A 82 -8.72 5.92 -3.00
N GLU A 83 -9.49 5.79 -4.07
CA GLU A 83 -10.77 6.49 -4.25
C GLU A 83 -11.78 6.12 -3.16
N TYR A 84 -11.86 4.84 -2.81
CA TYR A 84 -12.70 4.37 -1.71
C TYR A 84 -12.33 5.07 -0.40
N ILE A 85 -11.03 5.11 -0.05
CA ILE A 85 -10.55 5.81 1.16
C ILE A 85 -10.95 7.29 1.13
N LEU A 86 -10.73 7.98 0.00
CA LEU A 86 -11.06 9.38 -0.18
C LEU A 86 -12.58 9.63 -0.05
N THR A 87 -13.40 8.75 -0.61
CA THR A 87 -14.86 8.82 -0.49
C THR A 87 -15.30 8.69 0.96
N GLN A 88 -14.73 7.77 1.72
CA GLN A 88 -15.02 7.63 3.15
C GLN A 88 -14.64 8.89 3.93
N LEU A 89 -13.51 9.51 3.57
CA LEU A 89 -13.06 10.78 4.14
C LEU A 89 -14.04 11.93 3.85
N GLN A 90 -14.43 12.07 2.60
CA GLN A 90 -15.34 13.12 2.14
C GLN A 90 -16.73 13.00 2.78
N ASN A 91 -17.22 11.77 2.91
CA ASN A 91 -18.49 11.47 3.56
C ASN A 91 -18.43 11.52 5.10
N LYS A 92 -17.27 11.85 5.66
CA LYS A 92 -17.05 11.95 7.12
C LYS A 92 -17.49 10.70 7.90
N VAL A 93 -17.32 9.53 7.29
CA VAL A 93 -17.66 8.25 7.93
C VAL A 93 -16.87 8.10 9.23
N SER A 94 -17.56 7.93 10.35
CA SER A 94 -16.94 7.94 11.69
C SER A 94 -16.06 6.73 11.97
N ASN A 95 -16.38 5.58 11.37
CA ASN A 95 -15.60 4.36 11.51
C ASN A 95 -15.54 3.63 10.17
N PHE A 96 -14.35 3.30 9.72
CA PHE A 96 -14.15 2.41 8.60
C PHE A 96 -12.78 1.72 8.67
N GLU A 97 -12.64 0.60 7.99
CA GLU A 97 -11.38 -0.14 7.83
C GLU A 97 -11.25 -0.62 6.39
N LEU A 98 -10.13 -0.29 5.75
CA LEU A 98 -9.63 -0.98 4.57
C LEU A 98 -8.54 -1.96 5.02
N LYS A 99 -8.76 -3.23 4.80
CA LYS A 99 -7.81 -4.30 5.12
C LYS A 99 -7.38 -5.01 3.85
N GLN A 100 -6.08 -5.17 3.68
CA GLN A 100 -5.50 -5.85 2.54
C GLN A 100 -4.38 -6.78 3.00
N GLU A 101 -4.35 -7.98 2.45
CA GLU A 101 -3.25 -8.92 2.64
C GLU A 101 -2.88 -9.50 1.29
N LYS A 102 -1.63 -9.33 0.90
CA LYS A 102 -1.11 -9.77 -0.40
C LYS A 102 0.12 -10.64 -0.21
N ILE A 103 0.18 -11.74 -0.96
CA ILE A 103 1.36 -12.59 -1.11
C ILE A 103 1.81 -12.54 -2.55
N PHE A 104 3.10 -12.34 -2.79
CA PHE A 104 3.64 -12.14 -4.13
C PHE A 104 5.11 -12.53 -4.22
N GLY A 105 5.57 -12.68 -5.47
CA GLY A 105 6.92 -13.13 -5.80
C GLY A 105 7.02 -14.65 -5.84
N THR A 106 8.18 -15.13 -6.26
CA THR A 106 8.50 -16.57 -6.31
C THR A 106 8.71 -17.08 -4.89
N PRO A 107 8.02 -18.17 -4.48
CA PRO A 107 8.29 -18.80 -3.19
C PRO A 107 9.72 -19.31 -3.11
N ASP A 108 10.28 -19.27 -1.91
CA ASP A 108 11.56 -19.90 -1.60
C ASP A 108 11.41 -21.44 -1.49
N LYS A 109 12.52 -22.12 -1.14
CA LYS A 109 12.56 -23.58 -0.96
C LYS A 109 11.57 -24.12 0.08
N ASP A 110 11.14 -23.28 1.02
CA ASP A 110 10.18 -23.63 2.08
C ASP A 110 8.75 -23.20 1.70
N GLY A 111 8.53 -22.79 0.46
CA GLY A 111 7.24 -22.33 -0.06
C GLY A 111 6.84 -20.95 0.45
N ARG A 112 7.74 -20.17 1.05
CA ARG A 112 7.48 -18.85 1.59
C ARG A 112 7.71 -17.78 0.53
N ALA A 113 6.74 -16.86 0.41
CA ALA A 113 6.86 -15.70 -0.45
C ALA A 113 6.66 -14.41 0.34
N ARG A 114 6.92 -13.29 -0.29
CA ARG A 114 6.76 -11.98 0.36
C ARG A 114 5.29 -11.71 0.66
N VAL A 115 5.01 -11.22 1.85
CA VAL A 115 3.67 -10.83 2.31
C VAL A 115 3.66 -9.36 2.70
N THR A 116 2.63 -8.67 2.26
CA THR A 116 2.32 -7.31 2.72
C THR A 116 0.92 -7.29 3.31
N LYS A 117 0.81 -6.79 4.52
CA LYS A 117 -0.45 -6.52 5.21
C LYS A 117 -0.62 -5.01 5.32
N LEU A 118 -1.78 -4.50 4.95
CA LEU A 118 -2.13 -3.09 5.06
C LEU A 118 -3.47 -2.98 5.78
N ARG A 119 -3.54 -2.05 6.71
CA ARG A 119 -4.80 -1.59 7.29
C ARG A 119 -4.83 -0.06 7.28
N VAL A 120 -5.86 0.50 6.70
CA VAL A 120 -6.18 1.93 6.79
C VAL A 120 -7.46 2.05 7.59
N ILE A 121 -7.37 2.72 8.73
CA ILE A 121 -8.43 2.69 9.73
C ILE A 121 -8.81 4.10 10.11
N ARG A 122 -10.12 4.35 10.17
CA ARG A 122 -10.68 5.48 10.87
C ARG A 122 -11.55 4.97 12.02
N ALA A 123 -11.25 5.42 13.23
CA ALA A 123 -12.03 5.12 14.42
C ALA A 123 -12.07 6.36 15.31
N GLU A 124 -13.22 6.99 15.44
CA GLU A 124 -13.37 8.19 16.27
C GLU A 124 -13.27 7.89 17.75
N THR A 125 -13.64 6.68 18.14
CA THR A 125 -13.65 6.23 19.52
C THR A 125 -12.63 5.10 19.72
N GLY A 126 -11.88 5.15 20.79
CA GLY A 126 -10.96 4.08 21.20
C GLY A 126 -11.70 2.91 21.83
N LYS A 127 -10.97 1.81 22.09
CA LYS A 127 -11.49 0.65 22.80
C LYS A 127 -11.94 0.97 24.24
N ASP A 128 -11.40 2.04 24.80
CA ASP A 128 -11.74 2.59 26.13
C ASP A 128 -13.00 3.49 26.11
N GLY A 129 -13.67 3.62 24.96
CA GLY A 129 -14.84 4.47 24.76
C GLY A 129 -14.53 5.97 24.64
N LYS A 130 -13.27 6.37 24.72
CA LYS A 130 -12.88 7.78 24.64
C LYS A 130 -12.69 8.21 23.19
N LYS A 131 -13.05 9.47 22.92
CA LYS A 131 -12.82 10.08 21.62
C LYS A 131 -11.32 10.22 21.34
N ARG A 132 -10.91 9.83 20.13
CA ARG A 132 -9.51 9.91 19.68
C ARG A 132 -9.21 11.30 19.13
N THR A 133 -8.07 11.85 19.51
CA THR A 133 -7.54 13.11 18.94
C THR A 133 -7.14 12.91 17.48
N TYR A 134 -6.59 11.74 17.17
CA TYR A 134 -6.18 11.37 15.80
C TYR A 134 -6.93 10.09 15.40
N PRO A 135 -8.09 10.21 14.73
CA PRO A 135 -8.94 9.06 14.42
C PRO A 135 -8.41 8.19 13.28
N TRP A 136 -7.45 8.70 12.50
CA TRP A 136 -6.86 8.00 11.36
C TRP A 136 -5.54 7.35 11.73
N TYR A 137 -5.34 6.10 11.30
CA TYR A 137 -4.04 5.46 11.36
C TYR A 137 -3.87 4.43 10.26
N VAL A 138 -2.61 4.20 9.89
CA VAL A 138 -2.19 3.26 8.86
C VAL A 138 -1.22 2.28 9.49
N GLU A 139 -1.46 1.00 9.26
CA GLU A 139 -0.57 -0.09 9.68
C GLU A 139 -0.08 -0.83 8.45
N ILE A 140 1.22 -1.04 8.34
CA ILE A 140 1.84 -1.85 7.29
C ILE A 140 2.76 -2.87 7.92
N GLY A 141 2.58 -4.14 7.56
CA GLY A 141 3.49 -5.23 7.88
C GLY A 141 4.08 -5.81 6.61
N ASN A 142 5.39 -5.87 6.53
CA ASN A 142 6.11 -6.58 5.48
C ASN A 142 6.80 -7.81 6.08
N GLY A 143 6.67 -8.96 5.45
CA GLY A 143 7.23 -10.22 5.93
C GLY A 143 7.19 -11.31 4.88
N THR A 144 7.22 -12.55 5.32
CA THR A 144 7.10 -13.73 4.47
C THR A 144 6.00 -14.66 5.01
N GLY A 145 5.37 -15.42 4.12
CA GLY A 145 4.34 -16.36 4.50
C GLY A 145 4.13 -17.43 3.45
N VAL A 146 3.29 -18.40 3.77
CA VAL A 146 2.91 -19.50 2.89
C VAL A 146 1.46 -19.36 2.49
N LYS A 147 1.18 -19.56 1.20
CA LYS A 147 -0.19 -19.61 0.67
C LYS A 147 -0.79 -21.00 0.91
N VAL A 148 -1.80 -21.09 1.76
CA VAL A 148 -2.46 -22.34 2.10
C VAL A 148 -3.84 -22.39 1.46
N LYS A 149 -4.12 -23.46 0.70
CA LYS A 149 -5.46 -23.69 0.13
C LYS A 149 -6.43 -24.16 1.22
N THR A 150 -7.68 -23.68 1.13
CA THR A 150 -8.78 -24.16 1.97
C THR A 150 -9.54 -25.25 1.24
N GLU A 151 -10.25 -26.09 1.98
CA GLU A 151 -11.12 -27.16 1.43
C GLU A 151 -12.22 -26.62 0.49
N LYS A 152 -12.62 -25.36 0.68
CA LYS A 152 -13.66 -24.69 -0.13
C LYS A 152 -13.11 -23.99 -1.38
N GLY A 153 -11.87 -24.29 -1.79
CA GLY A 153 -11.25 -23.72 -3.00
C GLY A 153 -10.67 -22.32 -2.85
N GLY A 154 -10.76 -21.69 -1.69
CA GLY A 154 -10.09 -20.44 -1.37
C GLY A 154 -8.65 -20.65 -0.90
N PHE A 155 -8.04 -19.58 -0.41
CA PHE A 155 -6.73 -19.66 0.24
C PHE A 155 -6.61 -18.62 1.36
N TYR A 156 -5.69 -18.87 2.29
CA TYR A 156 -5.26 -17.89 3.28
C TYR A 156 -3.73 -17.86 3.38
N ILE A 157 -3.20 -16.83 3.99
CA ILE A 157 -1.76 -16.65 4.18
C ILE A 157 -1.42 -17.00 5.62
N LYS A 158 -0.55 -17.98 5.78
CA LYS A 158 0.04 -18.36 7.07
C LYS A 158 1.42 -17.71 7.16
N GLY A 159 1.57 -16.76 8.07
CA GLY A 159 2.81 -16.02 8.30
C GLY A 159 3.59 -16.51 9.48
#